data_55749792e77f1f3497805df3273fe431
#
_entry.id   55749792e77f1f3497805df3273fe431
#
_cell.length_a   1.000
_cell.length_b   1.000
_cell.length_c   1.000
_cell.angle_alpha   90.00
_cell.angle_beta   90.00
_cell.angle_gamma   90.00
#
_symmetry.space_group_name_H-M   'P 1'
#
loop_
_entity.id
_entity.type
_entity.pdbx_description
1 polymer ?
#
loop_
_entity_poly.entity_id
_entity_poly.type
_entity_poly.pdbx_seq_one_letter_code
_entity_poly.pdbx_strand_id
1 'polypeptide(L)'
;ATPVAGKWSLQTLVVHVLDSDLIATHRMKRMVAENLPLRIAYDETAFANSLHYNELDTQTVCELFRLNRLHTASMLERLPAAAFERAGVHNHRGLITLGEMIKMYVDHVDGHMGFIARKRAAIGK
;
A
#
# COMPACT_ATOMS: atom_id res chain seq x y z
N ALA A 1 -19.92 -3.56 7.67
CA ALA A 1 -20.88 -3.94 6.64
C ALA A 1 -20.42 -3.48 5.26
N THR A 2 -20.80 -4.21 4.24
CA THR A 2 -20.56 -3.83 2.85
C THR A 2 -21.72 -2.92 2.39
N PRO A 3 -21.47 -1.62 2.19
CA PRO A 3 -22.59 -0.69 1.94
C PRO A 3 -23.26 -0.87 0.59
N VAL A 4 -22.54 -1.40 -0.41
CA VAL A 4 -23.06 -1.64 -1.75
C VAL A 4 -22.54 -2.97 -2.25
N ALA A 5 -23.40 -3.77 -2.92
CA ALA A 5 -23.01 -5.04 -3.50
C ALA A 5 -21.83 -4.87 -4.47
N GLY A 6 -20.82 -5.73 -4.37
CA GLY A 6 -19.63 -5.71 -5.19
C GLY A 6 -18.58 -4.68 -4.78
N LYS A 7 -18.83 -3.83 -3.80
CA LYS A 7 -17.87 -2.90 -3.26
C LYS A 7 -17.34 -3.38 -1.91
N TRP A 8 -16.08 -3.05 -1.63
CA TRP A 8 -15.45 -3.40 -0.36
C TRP A 8 -16.08 -2.64 0.80
N SER A 9 -16.16 -3.32 1.95
CA SER A 9 -16.50 -2.66 3.21
C SER A 9 -15.37 -1.71 3.61
N LEU A 10 -15.67 -0.81 4.57
CA LEU A 10 -14.66 0.08 5.13
C LEU A 10 -13.51 -0.72 5.76
N GLN A 11 -13.83 -1.78 6.50
CA GLN A 11 -12.83 -2.67 7.10
C GLN A 11 -11.92 -3.30 6.04
N THR A 12 -12.48 -3.84 4.97
CA THR A 12 -11.71 -4.42 3.88
C THR A 12 -10.78 -3.39 3.24
N LEU A 13 -11.25 -2.16 3.05
CA LEU A 13 -10.45 -1.09 2.48
C LEU A 13 -9.27 -0.71 3.37
N VAL A 14 -9.48 -0.64 4.69
CA VAL A 14 -8.42 -0.35 5.66
C VAL A 14 -7.33 -1.43 5.63
N VAL A 15 -7.72 -2.69 5.62
CA VAL A 15 -6.75 -3.81 5.55
C VAL A 15 -6.01 -3.81 4.21
N HIS A 16 -6.71 -3.51 3.11
CA HIS A 16 -6.08 -3.38 1.80
C HIS A 16 -5.00 -2.29 1.80
N VAL A 17 -5.25 -1.15 2.43
CA VAL A 17 -4.26 -0.07 2.53
C VAL A 17 -3.03 -0.55 3.30
N LEU A 18 -3.21 -1.29 4.39
CA LEU A 18 -2.09 -1.87 5.13
C LEU A 18 -1.28 -2.84 4.25
N ASP A 19 -1.96 -3.79 3.60
CA ASP A 19 -1.26 -4.80 2.79
C ASP A 19 -0.53 -4.16 1.61
N SER A 20 -1.12 -3.19 0.94
CA SER A 20 -0.45 -2.42 -0.11
C SER A 20 0.81 -1.74 0.41
N ASP A 21 0.75 -1.21 1.63
CA ASP A 21 1.88 -0.51 2.24
C ASP A 21 3.02 -1.48 2.60
N LEU A 22 2.68 -2.64 3.15
CA LEU A 22 3.67 -3.68 3.47
C LEU A 22 4.36 -4.21 2.20
N ILE A 23 3.59 -4.45 1.15
CA ILE A 23 4.11 -4.89 -0.14
C ILE A 23 4.99 -3.80 -0.75
N ALA A 24 4.56 -2.54 -0.67
CA ALA A 24 5.34 -1.40 -1.15
C ALA A 24 6.70 -1.31 -0.47
N THR A 25 6.74 -1.45 0.85
CA THR A 25 7.99 -1.41 1.61
C THR A 25 8.94 -2.53 1.18
N HIS A 26 8.42 -3.74 0.98
CA HIS A 26 9.21 -4.86 0.47
C HIS A 26 9.80 -4.56 -0.91
N ARG A 27 8.99 -4.02 -1.81
CA ARG A 27 9.42 -3.64 -3.17
C ARG A 27 10.49 -2.55 -3.14
N MET A 28 10.33 -1.55 -2.27
CA MET A 28 11.33 -0.48 -2.09
C MET A 28 12.67 -1.04 -1.64
N LYS A 29 12.67 -1.94 -0.66
CA LYS A 29 13.89 -2.59 -0.18
C LYS A 29 14.60 -3.35 -1.30
N ARG A 30 13.86 -4.07 -2.11
CA ARG A 30 14.43 -4.79 -3.25
C ARG A 30 15.01 -3.85 -4.30
N MET A 31 14.35 -2.73 -4.57
CA MET A 31 14.85 -1.74 -5.53
C MET A 31 16.14 -1.09 -5.07
N VAL A 32 16.33 -0.94 -3.77
CA VAL A 32 17.59 -0.40 -3.20
C VAL A 32 18.70 -1.44 -3.21
N ALA A 33 18.40 -2.68 -2.88
CA ALA A 33 19.39 -3.73 -2.60
C ALA A 33 19.69 -4.63 -3.80
N GLU A 34 18.78 -4.74 -4.77
CA GLU A 34 18.92 -5.64 -5.92
C GLU A 34 19.05 -4.87 -7.23
N ASN A 35 19.62 -5.54 -8.24
CA ASN A 35 19.73 -4.96 -9.58
C ASN A 35 18.46 -5.25 -10.39
N LEU A 36 17.74 -4.20 -10.80
CA LEU A 36 16.54 -4.29 -11.63
C LEU A 36 15.56 -5.40 -11.17
N PRO A 37 15.11 -5.40 -9.91
CA PRO A 37 14.20 -6.43 -9.45
C PRO A 37 12.87 -6.40 -10.21
N LEU A 38 12.28 -7.57 -10.42
CA LEU A 38 10.95 -7.69 -10.99
C LEU A 38 9.92 -7.34 -9.93
N ARG A 39 9.02 -6.42 -10.28
CA ARG A 39 7.89 -6.02 -9.45
C ARG A 39 6.62 -6.60 -10.03
N ILE A 40 6.08 -7.64 -9.40
CA ILE A 40 4.87 -8.34 -9.87
C ILE A 40 3.66 -7.75 -9.14
N ALA A 41 2.61 -7.43 -9.90
CA ALA A 41 1.33 -7.03 -9.34
C ALA A 41 0.69 -8.21 -8.61
N TYR A 42 -0.07 -7.95 -7.57
CA TYR A 42 -0.81 -8.97 -6.84
C TYR A 42 -2.32 -8.78 -6.99
N ASP A 43 -3.07 -9.86 -6.80
CA ASP A 43 -4.52 -9.85 -6.90
C ASP A 43 -5.13 -9.37 -5.57
N GLU A 44 -5.46 -8.10 -5.51
CA GLU A 44 -6.01 -7.44 -4.31
C GLU A 44 -7.34 -8.04 -3.86
N THR A 45 -8.19 -8.39 -4.81
CA THR A 45 -9.50 -9.00 -4.53
C THR A 45 -9.33 -10.40 -3.96
N ALA A 46 -8.41 -11.20 -4.52
CA ALA A 46 -8.11 -12.53 -3.98
C ALA A 46 -7.57 -12.44 -2.56
N PHE A 47 -6.72 -11.46 -2.27
CA PHE A 47 -6.23 -11.21 -0.90
C PHE A 47 -7.39 -10.91 0.05
N ALA A 48 -8.27 -9.99 -0.33
CA ALA A 48 -9.40 -9.60 0.50
C ALA A 48 -10.33 -10.78 0.79
N ASN A 49 -10.60 -11.60 -0.21
CA ASN A 49 -11.51 -12.73 -0.08
C ASN A 49 -10.88 -13.92 0.65
N SER A 50 -9.63 -14.25 0.32
CA SER A 50 -8.97 -15.44 0.87
C SER A 50 -8.41 -15.22 2.27
N LEU A 51 -8.10 -13.99 2.64
CA LEU A 51 -7.49 -13.65 3.93
C LEU A 51 -8.50 -13.07 4.92
N HIS A 52 -9.78 -13.09 4.58
CA HIS A 52 -10.87 -12.71 5.50
C HIS A 52 -10.69 -11.35 6.15
N TYR A 53 -10.47 -10.31 5.34
CA TYR A 53 -10.18 -8.96 5.81
C TYR A 53 -11.20 -8.41 6.80
N ASN A 54 -12.49 -8.76 6.64
CA ASN A 54 -13.54 -8.27 7.53
C ASN A 54 -13.47 -8.87 8.95
N GLU A 55 -12.68 -9.91 9.15
CA GLU A 55 -12.53 -10.58 10.43
C GLU A 55 -11.26 -10.17 11.18
N LEU A 56 -10.42 -9.33 10.56
CA LEU A 56 -9.16 -8.89 11.17
C LEU A 56 -9.38 -7.76 12.17
N ASP A 57 -8.51 -7.70 13.19
CA ASP A 57 -8.58 -6.68 14.23
C ASP A 57 -8.14 -5.31 13.68
N THR A 58 -9.07 -4.36 13.63
CA THR A 58 -8.84 -3.03 13.07
C THR A 58 -7.75 -2.26 13.82
N GLN A 59 -7.68 -2.38 15.14
CA GLN A 59 -6.64 -1.68 15.91
C GLN A 59 -5.24 -2.18 15.57
N THR A 60 -5.09 -3.49 15.47
CA THR A 60 -3.81 -4.10 15.05
C THR A 60 -3.42 -3.66 13.64
N VAL A 61 -4.36 -3.65 12.72
CA VAL A 61 -4.13 -3.22 11.33
C VAL A 61 -3.66 -1.77 11.29
N CYS A 62 -4.33 -0.87 12.00
CA CYS A 62 -3.96 0.54 12.05
C CYS A 62 -2.58 0.74 12.70
N GLU A 63 -2.27 0.00 13.75
CA GLU A 63 -0.98 0.10 14.43
C GLU A 63 0.16 -0.41 13.53
N LEU A 64 -0.05 -1.50 12.82
CA LEU A 64 0.92 -1.99 11.84
C LEU A 64 1.16 -0.97 10.74
N PHE A 65 0.10 -0.34 10.24
CA PHE A 65 0.23 0.70 9.22
C PHE A 65 1.09 1.86 9.74
N ARG A 66 0.80 2.33 10.94
CA ARG A 66 1.55 3.43 11.56
C ARG A 66 3.04 3.07 11.71
N LEU A 67 3.32 1.89 12.26
CA LEU A 67 4.70 1.43 12.47
C LEU A 67 5.42 1.20 11.15
N ASN A 68 4.75 0.64 10.14
CA ASN A 68 5.36 0.43 8.84
C ASN A 68 5.71 1.77 8.18
N ARG A 69 4.88 2.78 8.31
CA ARG A 69 5.17 4.13 7.78
C ARG A 69 6.37 4.76 8.48
N LEU A 70 6.46 4.66 9.80
CA LEU A 70 7.62 5.14 10.54
C LEU A 70 8.89 4.40 10.14
N HIS A 71 8.82 3.09 10.01
CA HIS A 71 9.94 2.26 9.57
C HIS A 71 10.40 2.63 8.16
N THR A 72 9.47 2.75 7.23
CA THR A 72 9.76 3.09 5.84
C THR A 72 10.39 4.47 5.74
N ALA A 73 9.84 5.47 6.42
CA ALA A 73 10.39 6.82 6.43
C ALA A 73 11.81 6.84 6.98
N SER A 74 12.05 6.14 8.09
CA SER A 74 13.37 6.04 8.71
C SER A 74 14.40 5.39 7.77
N MET A 75 13.98 4.36 7.04
CA MET A 75 14.82 3.69 6.06
C MET A 75 15.17 4.63 4.90
N LEU A 76 14.16 5.31 4.34
CA LEU A 76 14.34 6.18 3.17
C LEU A 76 15.20 7.41 3.49
N GLU A 77 15.07 7.96 4.69
CA GLU A 77 15.86 9.12 5.13
C GLU A 77 17.36 8.86 5.13
N ARG A 78 17.78 7.62 5.26
CA ARG A 78 19.19 7.24 5.30
C ARG A 78 19.80 6.96 3.94
N LEU A 79 19.00 7.01 2.88
CA LEU A 79 19.46 6.70 1.53
C LEU A 79 20.12 7.93 0.88
N PRO A 80 21.20 7.73 0.09
CA PRO A 80 21.73 8.81 -0.73
C PRO A 80 20.73 9.17 -1.85
N ALA A 81 20.80 10.42 -2.33
CA ALA A 81 19.90 10.92 -3.36
C ALA A 81 19.86 10.02 -4.61
N ALA A 82 21.00 9.47 -5.01
CA ALA A 82 21.11 8.59 -6.17
C ALA A 82 20.26 7.31 -6.04
N ALA A 83 19.94 6.86 -4.82
CA ALA A 83 19.14 5.66 -4.61
C ALA A 83 17.72 5.83 -5.17
N PHE A 84 17.18 7.04 -5.18
CA PHE A 84 15.82 7.30 -5.68
C PHE A 84 15.68 7.19 -7.20
N GLU A 85 16.80 7.13 -7.91
CA GLU A 85 16.83 6.90 -9.35
C GLU A 85 17.00 5.42 -9.71
N ARG A 86 17.21 4.55 -8.73
CA ARG A 86 17.27 3.11 -8.96
C ARG A 86 15.94 2.60 -9.47
N ALA A 87 15.98 1.64 -10.38
CA ALA A 87 14.79 1.16 -11.09
C ALA A 87 14.51 -0.31 -10.81
N GLY A 88 13.24 -0.67 -10.90
CA GLY A 88 12.77 -2.05 -10.98
C GLY A 88 11.90 -2.22 -12.22
N VAL A 89 11.51 -3.44 -12.52
CA VAL A 89 10.67 -3.77 -13.67
C VAL A 89 9.30 -4.22 -13.20
N HIS A 90 8.28 -3.44 -13.53
CA HIS A 90 6.88 -3.78 -13.27
C HIS A 90 6.33 -4.62 -14.42
N ASN A 91 5.63 -5.73 -14.11
CA ASN A 91 5.12 -6.65 -15.14
C ASN A 91 4.08 -6.02 -16.09
N HIS A 92 3.48 -4.89 -15.73
CA HIS A 92 2.54 -4.17 -16.58
C HIS A 92 3.06 -2.81 -17.05
N ARG A 93 3.93 -2.15 -16.28
CA ARG A 93 4.37 -0.76 -16.55
C ARG A 93 5.80 -0.64 -17.07
N GLY A 94 6.57 -1.72 -17.09
CA GLY A 94 7.97 -1.69 -17.46
C GLY A 94 8.85 -1.07 -16.37
N LEU A 95 9.86 -0.31 -16.77
CA LEU A 95 10.79 0.32 -15.83
C LEU A 95 10.10 1.39 -14.98
N ILE A 96 10.39 1.35 -13.67
CA ILE A 96 9.92 2.34 -12.73
C ILE A 96 11.04 2.63 -11.72
N THR A 97 11.27 3.91 -11.39
CA THR A 97 12.27 4.30 -10.40
C THR A 97 11.70 4.22 -8.98
N LEU A 98 12.60 4.16 -8.00
CA LEU A 98 12.20 4.20 -6.58
C LEU A 98 11.41 5.48 -6.27
N GLY A 99 11.86 6.63 -6.75
CA GLY A 99 11.15 7.90 -6.55
C GLY A 99 9.75 7.90 -7.12
N GLU A 100 9.58 7.39 -8.35
CA GLU A 100 8.26 7.24 -8.99
C GLU A 100 7.35 6.31 -8.21
N MET A 101 7.89 5.19 -7.71
CA MET A 101 7.12 4.23 -6.92
C MET A 101 6.67 4.83 -5.59
N ILE A 102 7.53 5.58 -4.90
CA ILE A 102 7.17 6.26 -3.66
C ILE A 102 6.01 7.23 -3.91
N LYS A 103 6.10 8.03 -4.96
CA LYS A 103 5.03 8.96 -5.33
C LYS A 103 3.71 8.25 -5.60
N MET A 104 3.76 7.12 -6.32
CA MET A 104 2.56 6.31 -6.59
C MET A 104 1.89 5.84 -5.30
N TYR A 105 2.67 5.39 -4.31
CA TYR A 105 2.09 4.91 -3.06
C TYR A 105 1.57 6.04 -2.17
N VAL A 106 2.20 7.21 -2.19
CA VAL A 106 1.65 8.39 -1.52
C VAL A 106 0.31 8.78 -2.14
N ASP A 107 0.24 8.87 -3.45
CA ASP A 107 -1.01 9.19 -4.16
C ASP A 107 -2.09 8.14 -3.93
N HIS A 108 -1.71 6.86 -3.90
CA HIS A 108 -2.63 5.76 -3.64
C HIS A 108 -3.27 5.84 -2.25
N VAL A 109 -2.47 6.13 -1.22
CA VAL A 109 -2.98 6.27 0.15
C VAL A 109 -3.88 7.50 0.26
N ASP A 110 -3.48 8.63 -0.32
CA ASP A 110 -4.30 9.84 -0.32
C ASP A 110 -5.66 9.59 -0.99
N GLY A 111 -5.67 8.85 -2.10
CA GLY A 111 -6.91 8.47 -2.78
C GLY A 111 -7.82 7.62 -1.90
N HIS A 112 -7.27 6.60 -1.22
CA HIS A 112 -8.04 5.75 -0.33
C HIS A 112 -8.52 6.50 0.93
N MET A 113 -7.71 7.38 1.49
CA MET A 113 -8.10 8.18 2.64
C MET A 113 -9.26 9.12 2.30
N GLY A 114 -9.25 9.75 1.14
CA GLY A 114 -10.38 10.55 0.66
C GLY A 114 -11.66 9.72 0.50
N PHE A 115 -11.54 8.51 -0.03
CA PHE A 115 -12.67 7.59 -0.18
C PHE A 115 -13.23 7.14 1.17
N ILE A 116 -12.36 6.84 2.13
CA ILE A 116 -12.75 6.49 3.51
C ILE A 116 -13.50 7.64 4.16
N ALA A 117 -13.02 8.86 4.02
CA ALA A 117 -13.68 10.05 4.56
C ALA A 117 -15.10 10.20 3.99
N ARG A 118 -15.26 10.01 2.68
CA ARG A 118 -16.58 10.08 2.04
C ARG A 118 -17.51 8.97 2.54
N LYS A 119 -17.01 7.75 2.71
CA LYS A 119 -17.81 6.65 3.27
C LYS A 119 -18.27 6.93 4.69
N ARG A 120 -17.38 7.46 5.51
CA ARG A 120 -17.72 7.81 6.90
C ARG A 120 -18.79 8.90 6.95
N ALA A 121 -18.70 9.90 6.10
CA ALA A 121 -19.71 10.95 5.99
C ALA A 121 -21.08 10.38 5.57
N ALA A 122 -21.10 9.44 4.61
CA ALA A 122 -22.33 8.83 4.11
C ALA A 122 -23.07 8.00 5.17
N ILE A 123 -22.34 7.45 6.17
CA ILE A 123 -22.95 6.67 7.26
C ILE A 123 -23.06 7.48 8.56
N GLY A 124 -22.78 8.78 8.54
CA GLY A 124 -22.95 9.67 9.67
C GLY A 124 -21.87 9.55 10.76
N LYS A 125 -20.68 9.10 10.40
CA LYS A 125 -19.61 8.90 11.40
C LYS A 125 -18.35 9.69 11.08
#